data_380030e8045aab0016212c5fc73a6d7f
#
_entry.id   380030e8045aab0016212c5fc73a6d7f
#
_cell.length_a   1.000
_cell.length_b   1.000
_cell.length_c   1.000
_cell.angle_alpha   90.00
_cell.angle_beta   90.00
_cell.angle_gamma   90.00
#
_symmetry.space_group_name_H-M   'P 1'
#
loop_
_entity.id
_entity.type
_entity.pdbx_description
1 polymer ?
#
loop_
_entity_poly.entity_id
_entity_poly.type
_entity_poly.pdbx_seq_one_letter_code
_entity_poly.pdbx_strand_id
1 'polypeptide(L)'
;SILPLSIVVGPSVSFTNMSLIIISYFYIFIKSRHYEFLYKDKTVGLLFLVYIYLMINSFVSIDYELGLKRNLGFIRLIFFFIAINYFFSNYQKNFKIFNIWVIFFIIFVIDVYFEKFSGANIFGWNSERLYGPRVISFFKDEPIAGSFLNGFIFLILGYLLTIFKE
;
A
#
# COMPACT_ATOMS: atom_id res chain seq x y z
N SER A 1 6.16 11.22 -3.22
CA SER A 1 5.26 10.08 -3.49
C SER A 1 3.84 10.41 -3.08
N ILE A 2 2.90 10.27 -4.02
CA ILE A 2 1.46 10.60 -3.85
C ILE A 2 0.70 9.31 -3.42
N LEU A 3 1.40 8.26 -2.99
CA LEU A 3 0.83 6.95 -2.67
C LEU A 3 -0.38 7.01 -1.72
N PRO A 4 -0.32 7.66 -0.54
CA PRO A 4 -1.46 7.70 0.37
C PRO A 4 -2.68 8.38 -0.24
N LEU A 5 -2.46 9.50 -0.94
CA LEU A 5 -3.53 10.23 -1.65
C LEU A 5 -4.14 9.37 -2.75
N SER A 6 -3.34 8.63 -3.52
CA SER A 6 -3.85 7.79 -4.60
C SER A 6 -4.77 6.67 -4.10
N ILE A 7 -4.51 6.14 -2.90
CA ILE A 7 -5.36 5.11 -2.26
C ILE A 7 -6.73 5.72 -1.90
N VAL A 8 -6.73 6.94 -1.37
CA VAL A 8 -7.97 7.64 -0.98
C VAL A 8 -8.81 8.05 -2.19
N VAL A 9 -8.16 8.49 -3.28
CA VAL A 9 -8.87 8.91 -4.50
C VAL A 9 -9.59 7.72 -5.19
N GLY A 10 -9.03 6.51 -5.04
CA GLY A 10 -9.69 5.30 -5.50
C GLY A 10 -8.77 4.25 -6.11
N PRO A 11 -9.31 3.03 -6.32
CA PRO A 11 -8.53 1.88 -6.78
C PRO A 11 -7.82 2.11 -8.11
N SER A 12 -8.47 2.76 -9.07
CA SER A 12 -7.91 3.02 -10.41
C SER A 12 -6.68 3.93 -10.35
N VAL A 13 -6.74 4.99 -9.54
CA VAL A 13 -5.62 5.94 -9.37
C VAL A 13 -4.46 5.28 -8.62
N SER A 14 -4.77 4.50 -7.60
CA SER A 14 -3.79 3.72 -6.85
C SER A 14 -3.06 2.71 -7.75
N PHE A 15 -3.81 2.03 -8.60
CA PHE A 15 -3.29 1.08 -9.57
C PHE A 15 -2.34 1.72 -10.59
N THR A 16 -2.75 2.86 -11.15
CA THR A 16 -1.94 3.62 -12.11
C THR A 16 -0.65 4.10 -11.46
N ASN A 17 -0.73 4.63 -10.24
CA ASN A 17 0.44 5.09 -9.50
C ASN A 17 1.42 3.95 -9.18
N MET A 18 0.91 2.79 -8.73
CA MET A 18 1.71 1.59 -8.52
C MET A 18 2.40 1.14 -9.81
N SER A 19 1.69 1.10 -10.93
CA SER A 19 2.24 0.70 -12.22
C SER A 19 3.33 1.65 -12.70
N LEU A 20 3.16 2.96 -12.53
CA LEU A 20 4.19 3.95 -12.86
C LEU A 20 5.47 3.76 -12.05
N ILE A 21 5.36 3.44 -10.76
CA ILE A 21 6.52 3.17 -9.90
C ILE A 21 7.24 1.91 -10.37
N ILE A 22 6.51 0.84 -10.69
CA ILE A 22 7.09 -0.40 -11.20
C ILE A 22 7.79 -0.18 -12.54
N ILE A 23 7.16 0.53 -13.48
CA ILE A 23 7.74 0.84 -14.79
C ILE A 23 9.01 1.69 -14.63
N SER A 24 8.98 2.69 -13.76
CA SER A 24 10.16 3.52 -13.47
C SER A 24 11.31 2.70 -12.90
N TYR A 25 11.01 1.75 -12.02
CA TYR A 25 12.00 0.81 -11.50
C TYR A 25 12.60 -0.06 -12.61
N PHE A 26 11.78 -0.67 -13.46
CA PHE A 26 12.27 -1.50 -14.56
C PHE A 26 13.12 -0.70 -15.55
N TYR A 27 12.75 0.54 -15.86
CA TYR A 27 13.56 1.41 -16.71
C TYR A 27 14.97 1.63 -16.14
N ILE A 28 15.06 1.95 -14.84
CA ILE A 28 16.34 2.15 -14.16
C ILE A 28 17.11 0.83 -14.08
N PHE A 29 16.43 -0.27 -13.74
CA PHE A 29 17.02 -1.59 -13.63
C PHE A 29 17.69 -2.06 -14.92
N ILE A 30 17.04 -1.90 -16.08
CA ILE A 30 17.59 -2.23 -17.39
C ILE A 30 18.82 -1.36 -17.70
N LYS A 31 18.75 -0.07 -17.36
CA LYS A 31 19.82 0.90 -17.64
C LYS A 31 21.04 0.70 -16.73
N SER A 32 20.84 0.38 -15.46
CA SER A 32 21.91 0.30 -14.45
C SER A 32 22.54 -1.07 -14.31
N ARG A 33 21.93 -2.13 -14.82
CA ARG A 33 22.36 -3.55 -14.71
C ARG A 33 22.62 -4.01 -13.26
N HIS A 34 22.03 -3.38 -12.26
CA HIS A 34 22.19 -3.75 -10.84
C HIS A 34 21.32 -4.96 -10.45
N TYR A 35 21.69 -6.15 -10.90
CA TYR A 35 20.97 -7.39 -10.61
C TYR A 35 21.18 -7.89 -9.19
N GLU A 36 22.23 -7.46 -8.52
CA GLU A 36 22.62 -7.96 -7.20
C GLU A 36 21.56 -7.73 -6.12
N PHE A 37 20.78 -6.66 -6.23
CA PHE A 37 19.74 -6.30 -5.27
C PHE A 37 18.65 -7.38 -5.13
N LEU A 38 18.28 -8.04 -6.24
CA LEU A 38 17.24 -9.07 -6.24
C LEU A 38 17.64 -10.33 -5.49
N TYR A 39 18.93 -10.68 -5.49
CA TYR A 39 19.43 -11.93 -4.89
C TYR A 39 19.89 -11.75 -3.44
N LYS A 40 20.23 -10.54 -3.03
CA LYS A 40 20.75 -10.27 -1.69
C LYS A 40 19.66 -10.09 -0.63
N ASP A 41 18.45 -9.68 -1.03
CA ASP A 41 17.35 -9.43 -0.08
C ASP A 41 16.55 -10.71 0.19
N LYS A 42 16.76 -11.27 1.39
CA LYS A 42 16.04 -12.47 1.86
C LYS A 42 14.51 -12.26 1.86
N THR A 43 14.04 -11.04 2.06
CA THR A 43 12.61 -10.70 2.07
C THR A 43 11.99 -10.90 0.69
N VAL A 44 12.71 -10.54 -0.37
CA VAL A 44 12.27 -10.77 -1.75
C VAL A 44 12.13 -12.27 -2.03
N GLY A 45 13.11 -13.07 -1.60
CA GLY A 45 13.05 -14.54 -1.71
C GLY A 45 11.84 -15.13 -0.99
N LEU A 46 11.56 -14.68 0.22
CA LEU A 46 10.40 -15.11 1.01
C LEU A 46 9.07 -14.73 0.32
N LEU A 47 8.96 -13.53 -0.24
CA LEU A 47 7.78 -13.11 -1.00
C LEU A 47 7.53 -13.98 -2.24
N PHE A 48 8.58 -14.35 -2.97
CA PHE A 48 8.46 -15.27 -4.09
C PHE A 48 8.04 -16.69 -3.63
N LEU A 49 8.54 -17.17 -2.50
CA LEU A 49 8.12 -18.44 -1.92
C LEU A 49 6.62 -18.41 -1.55
N VAL A 50 6.16 -17.34 -0.91
CA VAL A 50 4.72 -17.14 -0.64
C VAL A 50 3.91 -17.13 -1.94
N TYR A 51 4.41 -16.47 -2.98
CA TYR A 51 3.74 -16.45 -4.29
C TYR A 51 3.60 -17.85 -4.90
N ILE A 52 4.67 -18.65 -4.87
CA ILE A 52 4.64 -20.04 -5.34
C ILE A 52 3.60 -20.84 -4.54
N TYR A 53 3.59 -20.69 -3.22
CA TYR A 53 2.59 -21.35 -2.36
C TYR A 53 1.15 -20.94 -2.75
N LEU A 54 0.89 -19.65 -2.97
CA LEU A 54 -0.42 -19.15 -3.40
C LEU A 54 -0.83 -19.73 -4.76
N MET A 55 0.12 -19.87 -5.70
CA MET A 55 -0.14 -20.48 -6.99
C MET A 55 -0.51 -21.95 -6.85
N ILE A 56 0.25 -22.72 -6.07
CA ILE A 56 -0.05 -24.16 -5.82
C ILE A 56 -1.43 -24.29 -5.17
N ASN A 57 -1.73 -23.46 -4.16
CA ASN A 57 -3.02 -23.47 -3.48
C ASN A 57 -4.19 -23.15 -4.43
N SER A 58 -3.98 -22.32 -5.44
CA SER A 58 -5.00 -22.02 -6.46
C SER A 58 -5.39 -23.26 -7.28
N PHE A 59 -4.45 -24.13 -7.59
CA PHE A 59 -4.74 -25.37 -8.33
C PHE A 59 -5.52 -26.40 -7.52
N VAL A 60 -5.45 -26.33 -6.18
CA VAL A 60 -6.17 -27.23 -5.27
C VAL A 60 -7.53 -26.64 -4.85
N SER A 61 -7.79 -25.37 -5.18
CA SER A 61 -9.03 -24.68 -4.83
C SER A 61 -10.24 -25.22 -5.58
N ILE A 62 -11.41 -25.20 -4.95
CA ILE A 62 -12.70 -25.59 -5.54
C ILE A 62 -13.00 -24.76 -6.79
N ASP A 63 -12.64 -23.45 -6.77
CA ASP A 63 -12.74 -22.55 -7.92
C ASP A 63 -11.35 -22.08 -8.34
N TYR A 64 -10.70 -22.93 -9.16
CA TYR A 64 -9.33 -22.69 -9.61
C TYR A 64 -9.18 -21.45 -10.50
N GLU A 65 -10.20 -21.09 -11.29
CA GLU A 65 -10.12 -19.92 -12.19
C GLU A 65 -10.10 -18.61 -11.42
N LEU A 66 -10.99 -18.47 -10.44
CA LEU A 66 -10.99 -17.30 -9.55
C LEU A 66 -9.75 -17.24 -8.69
N GLY A 67 -9.31 -18.39 -8.16
CA GLY A 67 -8.08 -18.52 -7.40
C GLY A 67 -6.85 -18.07 -8.20
N LEU A 68 -6.70 -18.57 -9.43
CA LEU A 68 -5.60 -18.19 -10.32
C LEU A 68 -5.61 -16.71 -10.68
N LYS A 69 -6.74 -16.17 -11.13
CA LYS A 69 -6.85 -14.73 -11.48
C LYS A 69 -6.44 -13.83 -10.33
N ARG A 70 -6.89 -14.15 -9.12
CA ARG A 70 -6.58 -13.40 -7.91
C ARG A 70 -5.10 -13.50 -7.54
N ASN A 71 -4.54 -14.70 -7.55
CA ASN A 71 -3.17 -14.95 -7.11
C ASN A 71 -2.13 -14.53 -8.15
N LEU A 72 -2.42 -14.63 -9.46
CA LEU A 72 -1.60 -14.02 -10.50
C LEU A 72 -1.43 -12.50 -10.29
N GLY A 73 -2.48 -11.82 -9.84
CA GLY A 73 -2.41 -10.40 -9.51
C GLY A 73 -1.44 -10.07 -8.37
N PHE A 74 -1.10 -11.03 -7.51
CA PHE A 74 -0.19 -10.81 -6.38
C PHE A 74 1.25 -10.50 -6.81
N ILE A 75 1.69 -10.99 -7.97
CA ILE A 75 3.05 -10.75 -8.48
C ILE A 75 3.37 -9.26 -8.63
N ARG A 76 2.38 -8.43 -8.97
CA ARG A 76 2.56 -6.97 -9.05
C ARG A 76 2.92 -6.34 -7.71
N LEU A 77 2.40 -6.89 -6.59
CA LEU A 77 2.74 -6.41 -5.26
C LEU A 77 4.20 -6.71 -4.91
N ILE A 78 4.71 -7.86 -5.36
CA ILE A 78 6.13 -8.21 -5.22
C ILE A 78 7.00 -7.22 -5.99
N PHE A 79 6.69 -6.93 -7.26
CA PHE A 79 7.44 -5.94 -8.04
C PHE A 79 7.34 -4.54 -7.46
N PHE A 80 6.18 -4.18 -6.93
CA PHE A 80 5.99 -2.91 -6.25
C PHE A 80 6.84 -2.81 -4.98
N PHE A 81 6.89 -3.86 -4.16
CA PHE A 81 7.75 -3.94 -2.98
C PHE A 81 9.22 -3.79 -3.36
N ILE A 82 9.69 -4.52 -4.38
CA ILE A 82 11.06 -4.45 -4.88
C ILE A 82 11.39 -3.01 -5.35
N ALA A 83 10.48 -2.39 -6.12
CA ALA A 83 10.65 -1.04 -6.62
C ALA A 83 10.76 -0.02 -5.48
N ILE A 84 9.88 -0.09 -4.50
CA ILE A 84 9.91 0.80 -3.33
C ILE A 84 11.19 0.60 -2.54
N ASN A 85 11.55 -0.64 -2.23
CA ASN A 85 12.77 -0.95 -1.47
C ASN A 85 14.01 -0.42 -2.19
N TYR A 86 14.10 -0.58 -3.51
CA TYR A 86 15.17 -0.03 -4.32
C TYR A 86 15.25 1.50 -4.23
N PHE A 87 14.10 2.20 -4.37
CA PHE A 87 14.07 3.66 -4.31
C PHE A 87 14.42 4.19 -2.92
N PHE A 88 13.99 3.52 -1.85
CA PHE A 88 14.35 3.94 -0.50
C PHE A 88 15.82 3.64 -0.15
N SER A 89 16.39 2.53 -0.61
CA SER A 89 17.79 2.20 -0.37
C SER A 89 18.76 3.15 -1.07
N ASN A 90 18.43 3.58 -2.30
CA ASN A 90 19.35 4.38 -3.12
C ASN A 90 19.19 5.90 -2.95
N TYR A 91 18.07 6.36 -2.41
CA TYR A 91 17.76 7.78 -2.27
C TYR A 91 17.48 8.13 -0.81
N GLN A 92 18.52 8.22 0.02
CA GLN A 92 18.43 8.59 1.45
C GLN A 92 17.71 9.93 1.73
N LYS A 93 17.62 10.84 0.74
CA LYS A 93 16.85 12.10 0.85
C LYS A 93 15.33 11.91 0.94
N ASN A 94 14.82 10.70 0.83
CA ASN A 94 13.39 10.42 0.78
C ASN A 94 12.69 10.43 2.16
N PHE A 95 13.41 10.62 3.27
CA PHE A 95 12.79 10.77 4.59
C PHE A 95 11.76 11.92 4.67
N LYS A 96 11.94 12.98 3.88
CA LYS A 96 10.93 14.06 3.77
C LYS A 96 9.55 13.58 3.27
N ILE A 97 9.53 12.50 2.49
CA ILE A 97 8.28 11.90 1.99
C ILE A 97 7.47 11.29 3.14
N PHE A 98 8.14 10.66 4.10
CA PHE A 98 7.48 10.09 5.28
C PHE A 98 6.85 11.18 6.14
N ASN A 99 7.49 12.33 6.29
CA ASN A 99 6.89 13.46 7.03
C ASN A 99 5.57 13.91 6.40
N ILE A 100 5.50 13.98 5.07
CA ILE A 100 4.25 14.30 4.35
C ILE A 100 3.20 13.22 4.59
N TRP A 101 3.59 11.95 4.60
CA TRP A 101 2.68 10.84 4.88
C TRP A 101 2.16 10.86 6.31
N VAL A 102 3.01 11.20 7.28
CA VAL A 102 2.60 11.35 8.68
C VAL A 102 1.59 12.48 8.83
N ILE A 103 1.82 13.64 8.21
CA ILE A 103 0.87 14.76 8.24
C ILE A 103 -0.47 14.33 7.63
N PHE A 104 -0.45 13.68 6.46
CA PHE A 104 -1.66 13.17 5.83
C PHE A 104 -2.40 12.16 6.73
N PHE A 105 -1.67 11.27 7.39
CA PHE A 105 -2.24 10.31 8.32
C PHE A 105 -2.90 10.99 9.53
N ILE A 106 -2.29 12.02 10.10
CA ILE A 106 -2.85 12.79 11.21
C ILE A 106 -4.18 13.44 10.77
N ILE A 107 -4.22 14.07 9.59
CA ILE A 107 -5.45 14.67 9.04
C ILE A 107 -6.53 13.61 8.88
N PHE A 108 -6.16 12.43 8.36
CA PHE A 108 -7.08 11.32 8.18
C PHE A 108 -7.66 10.82 9.52
N VAL A 109 -6.82 10.68 10.55
CA VAL A 109 -7.25 10.27 11.90
C VAL A 109 -8.21 11.30 12.50
N ILE A 110 -7.91 12.59 12.34
CA ILE A 110 -8.79 13.67 12.82
C ILE A 110 -10.17 13.56 12.14
N ASP A 111 -10.22 13.35 10.83
CA ASP A 111 -11.47 13.20 10.09
C ASP A 111 -12.27 11.98 10.54
N VAL A 112 -11.61 10.84 10.77
CA VAL A 112 -12.26 9.62 11.32
C VAL A 112 -12.92 9.89 12.67
N TYR A 113 -12.24 10.59 13.57
CA TYR A 113 -12.83 10.98 14.86
C TYR A 113 -13.94 12.00 14.70
N PHE A 114 -13.76 12.99 13.83
CA PHE A 114 -14.80 13.97 13.53
C PHE A 114 -16.07 13.30 13.02
N GLU A 115 -15.97 12.41 12.03
CA GLU A 115 -17.11 11.65 11.52
C GLU A 115 -17.80 10.82 12.63
N LYS A 116 -17.00 10.21 13.51
CA LYS A 116 -17.55 9.40 14.61
C LYS A 116 -18.41 10.22 15.56
N PHE A 117 -18.07 11.50 15.81
CA PHE A 117 -18.80 12.37 16.76
C PHE A 117 -19.90 13.20 16.09
N SER A 118 -19.69 13.66 14.83
CA SER A 118 -20.62 14.52 14.10
C SER A 118 -21.63 13.74 13.24
N GLY A 119 -21.37 12.44 12.98
CA GLY A 119 -22.19 11.62 12.10
C GLY A 119 -21.89 11.79 10.61
N ALA A 120 -20.99 12.72 10.22
CA ALA A 120 -20.54 12.93 8.86
C ALA A 120 -19.07 13.38 8.85
N ASN A 121 -18.32 13.05 7.80
CA ASN A 121 -16.94 13.49 7.63
C ASN A 121 -16.87 15.00 7.31
N ILE A 122 -15.66 15.58 7.23
CA ILE A 122 -15.43 17.01 6.92
C ILE A 122 -16.09 17.42 5.59
N PHE A 123 -16.26 16.50 4.63
CA PHE A 123 -16.94 16.76 3.36
C PHE A 123 -18.46 16.55 3.39
N GLY A 124 -19.03 16.19 4.55
CA GLY A 124 -20.46 15.95 4.72
C GLY A 124 -20.93 14.57 4.24
N TRP A 125 -20.01 13.64 4.00
CA TRP A 125 -20.37 12.27 3.63
C TRP A 125 -20.71 11.46 4.89
N ASN A 126 -21.77 10.62 4.77
CA ASN A 126 -22.26 9.79 5.85
C ASN A 126 -22.48 8.35 5.36
N SER A 127 -21.99 7.39 6.13
CA SER A 127 -22.09 5.95 5.81
C SER A 127 -23.37 5.28 6.31
N GLU A 128 -24.13 5.90 7.21
CA GLU A 128 -25.25 5.26 7.92
C GLU A 128 -26.27 4.60 7.00
N ARG A 129 -26.51 5.20 5.83
CA ARG A 129 -27.48 4.67 4.85
C ARG A 129 -27.03 3.40 4.12
N LEU A 130 -25.72 3.17 3.98
CA LEU A 130 -25.16 2.09 3.17
C LEU A 130 -24.51 1.00 4.01
N TYR A 131 -23.82 1.37 5.09
CA TYR A 131 -22.93 0.45 5.83
C TYR A 131 -23.17 0.43 7.34
N GLY A 132 -24.26 1.06 7.83
CA GLY A 132 -24.54 1.19 9.26
C GLY A 132 -23.51 2.07 9.99
N PRO A 133 -23.20 1.84 11.26
CA PRO A 133 -22.37 2.72 12.09
C PRO A 133 -20.86 2.65 11.78
N ARG A 134 -20.50 2.37 10.53
CA ARG A 134 -19.10 2.31 10.08
C ARG A 134 -18.62 3.66 9.61
N VAL A 135 -17.39 4.03 9.98
CA VAL A 135 -16.74 5.24 9.54
C VAL A 135 -16.13 5.03 8.15
N ILE A 136 -16.42 5.93 7.23
CA ILE A 136 -15.89 5.91 5.86
C ILE A 136 -14.79 6.92 5.62
N SER A 137 -14.78 8.04 6.37
CA SER A 137 -13.83 9.15 6.20
C SER A 137 -13.74 9.60 4.73
N PHE A 138 -12.55 9.66 4.17
CA PHE A 138 -12.32 10.08 2.78
C PHE A 138 -12.67 9.02 1.72
N PHE A 139 -13.07 7.80 2.11
CA PHE A 139 -13.35 6.70 1.17
C PHE A 139 -14.80 6.65 0.65
N LYS A 140 -15.55 7.68 0.79
CA LYS A 140 -16.90 7.93 0.28
C LYS A 140 -17.84 6.71 0.18
N ASP A 141 -17.47 5.69 -0.60
CA ASP A 141 -18.34 4.55 -0.95
C ASP A 141 -17.86 3.23 -0.33
N GLU A 142 -16.74 3.20 0.39
CA GLU A 142 -16.15 1.97 0.92
C GLU A 142 -15.74 2.10 2.40
N PRO A 143 -16.20 1.21 3.29
CA PRO A 143 -15.83 1.25 4.70
C PRO A 143 -14.46 0.62 4.97
N ILE A 144 -13.43 1.07 4.25
CA ILE A 144 -12.04 0.56 4.34
C ILE A 144 -11.11 1.41 5.21
N ALA A 145 -11.64 2.46 5.84
CA ALA A 145 -10.87 3.38 6.70
C ALA A 145 -10.03 2.64 7.75
N GLY A 146 -10.58 1.60 8.40
CA GLY A 146 -9.85 0.80 9.38
C GLY A 146 -8.65 0.03 8.80
N SER A 147 -8.81 -0.57 7.63
CA SER A 147 -7.72 -1.29 6.94
C SER A 147 -6.61 -0.33 6.50
N PHE A 148 -6.98 0.85 6.04
CA PHE A 148 -6.05 1.92 5.68
C PHE A 148 -5.25 2.39 6.90
N LEU A 149 -5.93 2.69 8.02
CA LEU A 149 -5.27 3.07 9.28
C LEU A 149 -4.29 2.01 9.75
N ASN A 150 -4.70 0.75 9.74
CA ASN A 150 -3.84 -0.35 10.18
C ASN A 150 -2.55 -0.46 9.35
N GLY A 151 -2.66 -0.37 8.02
CA GLY A 151 -1.49 -0.36 7.13
C GLY A 151 -0.54 0.81 7.40
N PHE A 152 -1.09 2.01 7.63
CA PHE A 152 -0.29 3.22 7.91
C PHE A 152 0.37 3.21 9.29
N ILE A 153 -0.27 2.65 10.32
CA ILE A 153 0.34 2.50 11.66
C ILE A 153 1.63 1.68 11.54
N PHE A 154 1.62 0.57 10.82
CA PHE A 154 2.82 -0.25 10.62
C PHE A 154 3.92 0.51 9.85
N LEU A 155 3.56 1.30 8.84
CA LEU A 155 4.53 2.13 8.11
C LEU A 155 5.17 3.20 9.02
N ILE A 156 4.37 3.88 9.84
CA ILE A 156 4.85 4.90 10.77
C ILE A 156 5.73 4.28 11.85
N LEU A 157 5.32 3.14 12.42
CA LEU A 157 6.14 2.42 13.41
C LEU A 157 7.48 2.00 12.81
N GLY A 158 7.49 1.45 11.59
CA GLY A 158 8.72 1.14 10.87
C GLY A 158 9.63 2.36 10.70
N TYR A 159 9.06 3.50 10.31
CA TYR A 159 9.79 4.76 10.17
C TYR A 159 10.37 5.27 11.49
N LEU A 160 9.58 5.26 12.57
CA LEU A 160 10.04 5.65 13.89
C LEU A 160 11.18 4.76 14.39
N LEU A 161 11.08 3.45 14.18
CA LEU A 161 12.14 2.52 14.57
C LEU A 161 13.46 2.78 13.81
N THR A 162 13.43 3.30 12.60
CA THR A 162 14.65 3.70 11.87
C THR A 162 15.28 4.96 12.45
N ILE A 163 14.48 5.95 12.83
CA ILE A 163 14.95 7.21 13.43
C ILE A 163 15.57 6.97 14.82
N PHE A 164 14.95 6.12 15.63
CA PHE A 164 15.45 5.84 16.99
C PHE A 164 16.67 4.90 17.03
N LYS A 165 17.08 4.34 15.89
CA LYS A 165 18.29 3.52 15.76
C LYS A 165 19.54 4.30 15.37
N GLU A 166 19.37 5.51 14.88
CA GLU A 166 20.45 6.48 14.62
C GLU A 166 20.72 7.34 15.86
#